data_bf096a40e6256f4bb0d0a43d9dead05f
#
_entry.id   bf096a40e6256f4bb0d0a43d9dead05f
#
_cell.length_a   1.000
_cell.length_b   1.000
_cell.length_c   1.000
_cell.angle_alpha   90.00
_cell.angle_beta   90.00
_cell.angle_gamma   90.00
#
_symmetry.space_group_name_H-M   'P 1'
#
loop_
_entity.id
_entity.type
_entity.pdbx_description
1 polymer ?
#
loop_
_entity_poly.entity_id
_entity_poly.type
_entity_poly.pdbx_seq_one_letter_code
_entity_poly.pdbx_strand_id
1 'polypeptide(L)'
;MMTQSQVIEKRRLVSPATTPQALAWDSRNKKLWMGSRDMRRIYVIEPESGRLLKQQEAPGIPWAAVALNGELRFTIGEGADDDRYIYRYTPEAGFSKMFACPEFTGSYLSFDGKNLYMSQWHKKRVLKFDDKGNVLREINVGAEICGHTFANGSFYVLRGQEQPNEDWRIARLNPQEETPVVEDIAVVPFGSRSLTFDGDFFWSNYRAKDTIISFALPN
;
A
#
# COMPACT_ATOMS: atom_id res chain seq x y z
N MET A 1 -3.79 8.50 -31.11
CA MET A 1 -3.66 8.38 -29.64
C MET A 1 -2.64 7.28 -29.40
N MET A 2 -1.52 7.59 -28.71
CA MET A 2 -0.62 6.52 -28.29
C MET A 2 -1.34 5.71 -27.20
N THR A 3 -1.54 4.45 -27.44
CA THR A 3 -2.09 3.54 -26.41
C THR A 3 -1.05 3.44 -25.30
N GLN A 4 -1.38 3.91 -24.10
CA GLN A 4 -0.48 3.83 -22.96
C GLN A 4 -0.22 2.35 -22.65
N SER A 5 1.05 1.96 -22.49
CA SER A 5 1.43 0.59 -22.20
C SER A 5 0.79 0.10 -20.90
N GLN A 6 0.46 -1.19 -20.82
CA GLN A 6 -0.04 -1.80 -19.60
C GLN A 6 1.10 -2.45 -18.82
N VAL A 7 0.92 -2.59 -17.52
CA VAL A 7 1.80 -3.42 -16.69
C VAL A 7 1.76 -4.88 -17.15
N ILE A 8 2.86 -5.61 -16.94
CA ILE A 8 3.01 -7.00 -17.36
C ILE A 8 2.81 -7.90 -16.15
N GLU A 9 1.65 -8.57 -16.07
CA GLU A 9 1.38 -9.52 -14.98
C GLU A 9 2.43 -10.65 -14.98
N LYS A 10 2.97 -10.97 -13.81
CA LYS A 10 3.98 -12.02 -13.59
C LYS A 10 3.42 -13.19 -12.81
N ARG A 11 2.61 -12.92 -11.79
CA ARG A 11 2.04 -13.96 -10.94
C ARG A 11 0.70 -13.50 -10.38
N ARG A 12 -0.19 -14.46 -10.21
CA ARG A 12 -1.48 -14.26 -9.55
C ARG A 12 -1.67 -15.31 -8.47
N LEU A 13 -1.86 -14.85 -7.25
CA LEU A 13 -2.10 -15.70 -6.09
C LEU A 13 -3.57 -15.56 -5.65
N VAL A 14 -4.16 -16.64 -5.19
CA VAL A 14 -5.44 -16.57 -4.49
C VAL A 14 -5.19 -15.98 -3.10
N SER A 15 -5.97 -14.98 -2.72
CA SER A 15 -5.89 -14.41 -1.38
C SER A 15 -6.39 -15.43 -0.34
N PRO A 16 -5.74 -15.56 0.83
CA PRO A 16 -6.22 -16.44 1.90
C PRO A 16 -7.52 -15.98 2.56
N ALA A 17 -7.99 -14.77 2.24
CA ALA A 17 -9.22 -14.19 2.76
C ALA A 17 -9.86 -13.26 1.73
N THR A 18 -11.15 -13.00 1.92
CA THR A 18 -11.90 -12.04 1.11
C THR A 18 -11.42 -10.61 1.33
N THR A 19 -11.68 -9.75 0.36
CA THR A 19 -11.40 -8.30 0.41
C THR A 19 -9.97 -7.96 0.86
N PRO A 20 -8.93 -8.49 0.16
CA PRO A 20 -7.54 -8.12 0.44
C PRO A 20 -7.34 -6.62 0.23
N GLN A 21 -6.80 -5.94 1.25
CA GLN A 21 -6.71 -4.48 1.28
C GLN A 21 -5.28 -4.00 1.54
N ALA A 22 -4.73 -4.24 2.73
CA ALA A 22 -3.34 -3.94 3.05
C ALA A 22 -2.40 -4.95 2.38
N LEU A 23 -1.22 -4.51 1.95
CA LEU A 23 -0.19 -5.38 1.41
C LEU A 23 1.19 -4.77 1.67
N ALA A 24 2.12 -5.57 2.18
CA ALA A 24 3.50 -5.19 2.40
C ALA A 24 4.47 -6.33 2.07
N TRP A 25 5.60 -5.99 1.47
CA TRP A 25 6.72 -6.90 1.31
C TRP A 25 7.68 -6.79 2.48
N ASP A 26 7.89 -7.89 3.18
CA ASP A 26 8.91 -8.03 4.20
C ASP A 26 10.21 -8.55 3.57
N SER A 27 11.12 -7.64 3.28
CA SER A 27 12.40 -7.96 2.62
C SER A 27 13.33 -8.83 3.49
N ARG A 28 13.19 -8.76 4.82
CA ARG A 28 13.99 -9.54 5.77
C ARG A 28 13.61 -11.01 5.75
N ASN A 29 12.32 -11.30 5.77
CA ASN A 29 11.80 -12.66 5.84
C ASN A 29 11.35 -13.21 4.48
N LYS A 30 11.40 -12.38 3.42
CA LYS A 30 10.93 -12.72 2.06
C LYS A 30 9.48 -13.21 2.05
N LYS A 31 8.58 -12.48 2.71
CA LYS A 31 7.17 -12.80 2.85
C LYS A 31 6.29 -11.61 2.48
N LEU A 32 5.06 -11.92 2.04
CA LEU A 32 4.00 -10.94 1.90
C LEU A 32 3.16 -10.90 3.18
N TRP A 33 2.87 -9.68 3.64
CA TRP A 33 1.88 -9.41 4.67
C TRP A 33 0.65 -8.79 4.02
N MET A 34 -0.50 -9.37 4.25
CA MET A 34 -1.78 -8.92 3.69
C MET A 34 -2.78 -8.68 4.82
N GLY A 35 -3.57 -7.62 4.71
CA GLY A 35 -4.72 -7.36 5.57
C GLY A 35 -6.03 -7.53 4.82
N SER A 36 -7.00 -8.22 5.40
CA SER A 36 -8.37 -8.27 4.88
C SER A 36 -9.23 -7.21 5.55
N ARG A 37 -9.94 -6.42 4.75
CA ARG A 37 -10.85 -5.38 5.22
C ARG A 37 -11.99 -5.99 6.03
N ASP A 38 -12.69 -6.95 5.45
CA ASP A 38 -13.92 -7.49 6.03
C ASP A 38 -13.63 -8.45 7.20
N MET A 39 -12.53 -9.21 7.12
CA MET A 39 -12.15 -10.15 8.18
C MET A 39 -11.45 -9.48 9.38
N ARG A 40 -10.97 -8.23 9.23
CA ARG A 40 -10.19 -7.51 10.26
C ARG A 40 -9.03 -8.36 10.79
N ARG A 41 -8.30 -8.97 9.87
CA ARG A 41 -7.16 -9.86 10.15
C ARG A 41 -5.99 -9.56 9.24
N ILE A 42 -4.81 -9.94 9.71
CA ILE A 42 -3.58 -9.92 8.93
C ILE A 42 -3.11 -11.34 8.66
N TYR A 43 -2.45 -11.54 7.53
CA TYR A 43 -2.03 -12.82 7.00
C TYR A 43 -0.59 -12.73 6.51
N VAL A 44 0.20 -13.77 6.78
CA VAL A 44 1.55 -13.94 6.23
C VAL A 44 1.49 -14.99 5.14
N ILE A 45 1.98 -14.65 3.97
CA ILE A 45 1.83 -15.46 2.75
C ILE A 45 3.20 -15.72 2.15
N GLU A 46 3.41 -16.94 1.72
CA GLU A 46 4.56 -17.31 0.90
C GLU A 46 4.37 -16.81 -0.53
N PRO A 47 5.27 -15.96 -1.06
CA PRO A 47 5.03 -15.28 -2.34
C PRO A 47 5.11 -16.22 -3.55
N GLU A 48 5.80 -17.37 -3.41
CA GLU A 48 5.95 -18.32 -4.51
C GLU A 48 4.66 -19.13 -4.77
N SER A 49 4.00 -19.56 -3.71
CA SER A 49 2.86 -20.48 -3.78
C SER A 49 1.52 -19.88 -3.37
N GLY A 50 1.52 -18.72 -2.72
CA GLY A 50 0.33 -18.14 -2.09
C GLY A 50 -0.07 -18.85 -0.79
N ARG A 51 0.75 -19.78 -0.29
CA ARG A 51 0.45 -20.56 0.91
C ARG A 51 0.38 -19.66 2.15
N LEU A 52 -0.70 -19.78 2.89
CA LEU A 52 -0.86 -19.13 4.19
C LEU A 52 0.13 -19.72 5.22
N LEU A 53 0.92 -18.85 5.84
CA LEU A 53 1.89 -19.23 6.86
C LEU A 53 1.42 -18.90 8.28
N LYS A 54 0.76 -17.74 8.45
CA LYS A 54 0.26 -17.26 9.74
C LYS A 54 -0.92 -16.31 9.50
N GLN A 55 -1.80 -16.24 10.49
CA GLN A 55 -2.85 -15.23 10.54
C GLN A 55 -3.03 -14.73 11.98
N GLN A 56 -3.52 -13.50 12.12
CA GLN A 56 -3.77 -12.87 13.41
C GLN A 56 -4.87 -11.83 13.30
N GLU A 57 -5.63 -11.63 14.36
CA GLU A 57 -6.62 -10.56 14.46
C GLU A 57 -5.94 -9.19 14.50
N ALA A 58 -6.54 -8.22 13.81
CA ALA A 58 -6.15 -6.83 13.87
C ALA A 58 -7.10 -6.06 14.81
N PRO A 59 -6.64 -4.95 15.43
CA PRO A 59 -7.47 -4.16 16.34
C PRO A 59 -8.59 -3.38 15.62
N GLY A 60 -8.64 -3.44 14.31
CA GLY A 60 -9.65 -2.81 13.48
C GLY A 60 -9.46 -3.22 12.01
N ILE A 61 -9.92 -2.38 11.08
CA ILE A 61 -9.75 -2.62 9.64
C ILE A 61 -8.32 -2.29 9.21
N PRO A 62 -7.53 -3.26 8.71
CA PRO A 62 -6.18 -3.01 8.20
C PRO A 62 -6.24 -2.41 6.78
N TRP A 63 -6.23 -1.09 6.68
CA TRP A 63 -6.29 -0.38 5.40
C TRP A 63 -4.99 -0.43 4.61
N ALA A 64 -3.86 -0.35 5.31
CA ALA A 64 -2.54 -0.38 4.70
C ALA A 64 -1.50 -1.06 5.59
N ALA A 65 -0.40 -1.47 4.98
CA ALA A 65 0.77 -2.01 5.66
C ALA A 65 2.05 -1.58 4.95
N VAL A 66 3.13 -1.45 5.71
CA VAL A 66 4.50 -1.33 5.20
C VAL A 66 5.47 -2.00 6.16
N ALA A 67 6.48 -2.68 5.64
CA ALA A 67 7.54 -3.29 6.44
C ALA A 67 8.72 -2.34 6.61
N LEU A 68 9.23 -2.26 7.84
CA LEU A 68 10.38 -1.46 8.26
C LEU A 68 11.33 -2.35 9.07
N ASN A 69 12.46 -2.74 8.53
CA ASN A 69 13.58 -3.33 9.28
C ASN A 69 13.22 -4.30 10.44
N GLY A 70 12.26 -5.21 10.22
CA GLY A 70 11.85 -6.24 11.20
C GLY A 70 10.56 -5.94 11.96
N GLU A 71 9.92 -4.83 11.69
CA GLU A 71 8.59 -4.49 12.19
C GLU A 71 7.69 -4.00 11.05
N LEU A 72 6.40 -3.89 11.29
CA LEU A 72 5.45 -3.32 10.34
C LEU A 72 4.77 -2.09 10.91
N ARG A 73 4.30 -1.24 10.00
CA ARG A 73 3.31 -0.19 10.29
C ARG A 73 2.02 -0.53 9.55
N PHE A 74 0.92 -0.29 10.23
CA PHE A 74 -0.41 -0.43 9.66
C PHE A 74 -1.20 0.86 9.83
N THR A 75 -1.99 1.20 8.83
CA THR A 75 -3.12 2.10 9.02
C THR A 75 -4.30 1.24 9.44
N ILE A 76 -4.82 1.45 10.64
CA ILE A 76 -5.95 0.73 11.20
C ILE A 76 -7.14 1.67 11.36
N GLY A 77 -8.29 1.29 10.81
CA GLY A 77 -9.57 1.97 11.05
C GLY A 77 -10.25 1.38 12.28
N GLU A 78 -10.54 2.24 13.26
CA GLU A 78 -11.20 1.87 14.51
C GLU A 78 -12.64 2.37 14.54
N GLY A 79 -13.48 1.65 15.27
CA GLY A 79 -14.83 2.08 15.57
C GLY A 79 -15.79 2.20 14.37
N ALA A 80 -16.93 2.82 14.62
CA ALA A 80 -18.02 2.99 13.63
C ALA A 80 -17.72 4.08 12.61
N ASP A 81 -16.97 5.10 12.99
CA ASP A 81 -16.60 6.25 12.16
C ASP A 81 -15.29 6.01 11.37
N ASP A 82 -14.75 4.80 11.50
CA ASP A 82 -13.50 4.39 10.84
C ASP A 82 -12.32 5.36 11.09
N ASP A 83 -12.27 5.90 12.31
CA ASP A 83 -11.14 6.71 12.76
C ASP A 83 -9.83 5.97 12.58
N ARG A 84 -8.88 6.56 11.86
CA ARG A 84 -7.66 5.89 11.45
C ARG A 84 -6.46 6.32 12.26
N TYR A 85 -5.69 5.28 12.64
CA TYR A 85 -4.47 5.40 13.44
C TYR A 85 -3.35 4.63 12.80
N ILE A 86 -2.12 5.07 13.02
CA ILE A 86 -0.93 4.30 12.71
C ILE A 86 -0.63 3.39 13.90
N TYR A 87 -0.50 2.09 13.60
CA TYR A 87 -0.09 1.04 14.53
C TYR A 87 1.28 0.50 14.15
N ARG A 88 2.07 0.22 15.16
CA ARG A 88 3.25 -0.64 15.06
C ARG A 88 2.84 -2.08 15.30
N TYR A 89 3.46 -2.99 14.58
CA TYR A 89 3.29 -4.44 14.79
C TYR A 89 4.63 -5.14 14.76
N THR A 90 4.85 -6.03 15.73
CA THR A 90 5.89 -7.05 15.69
C THR A 90 5.27 -8.42 16.02
N PRO A 91 5.82 -9.54 15.50
CA PRO A 91 5.31 -10.87 15.83
C PRO A 91 5.31 -11.21 17.33
N GLU A 92 6.25 -10.63 18.08
CA GLU A 92 6.45 -10.88 19.51
C GLU A 92 5.50 -10.06 20.40
N ALA A 93 5.32 -8.76 20.06
CA ALA A 93 4.57 -7.81 20.89
C ALA A 93 3.13 -7.58 20.38
N GLY A 94 2.83 -7.99 19.13
CA GLY A 94 1.55 -7.70 18.50
C GLY A 94 1.40 -6.23 18.11
N PHE A 95 0.15 -5.75 18.09
CA PHE A 95 -0.18 -4.38 17.72
C PHE A 95 -0.02 -3.40 18.89
N SER A 96 0.57 -2.23 18.60
CA SER A 96 0.59 -1.08 19.51
C SER A 96 0.25 0.21 18.77
N LYS A 97 -0.71 0.97 19.29
CA LYS A 97 -1.14 2.25 18.71
C LYS A 97 -0.03 3.28 18.88
N MET A 98 0.27 4.03 17.82
CA MET A 98 1.29 5.08 17.82
C MET A 98 0.67 6.48 17.85
N PHE A 99 -0.01 6.86 16.76
CA PHE A 99 -0.60 8.18 16.60
C PHE A 99 -1.80 8.16 15.66
N ALA A 100 -2.68 9.15 15.80
CA ALA A 100 -3.80 9.34 14.89
C ALA A 100 -3.31 9.80 13.52
N CYS A 101 -3.92 9.29 12.46
CA CYS A 101 -3.74 9.85 11.13
C CYS A 101 -4.24 11.30 11.13
N PRO A 102 -3.56 12.25 10.45
CA PRO A 102 -4.06 13.62 10.34
C PRO A 102 -5.50 13.65 9.82
N GLU A 103 -6.35 14.41 10.51
CA GLU A 103 -7.79 14.47 10.22
C GLU A 103 -8.50 13.10 10.26
N PHE A 104 -7.93 12.14 11.00
CA PHE A 104 -8.38 10.74 11.09
C PHE A 104 -8.51 10.04 9.74
N THR A 105 -7.86 10.55 8.69
CA THR A 105 -7.81 9.93 7.37
C THR A 105 -6.39 9.49 7.02
N GLY A 106 -6.26 8.21 6.65
CA GLY A 106 -5.01 7.62 6.17
C GLY A 106 -5.33 6.39 5.35
N SER A 107 -4.73 6.25 4.18
CA SER A 107 -5.01 5.15 3.28
C SER A 107 -3.81 4.21 3.21
N TYR A 108 -2.84 4.47 2.32
CA TYR A 108 -1.73 3.56 2.06
C TYR A 108 -0.44 4.06 2.68
N LEU A 109 0.52 3.14 2.88
CA LEU A 109 1.79 3.41 3.53
C LEU A 109 2.97 2.99 2.66
N SER A 110 4.06 3.75 2.73
CA SER A 110 5.38 3.36 2.24
C SER A 110 6.49 3.95 3.13
N PHE A 111 7.72 3.46 2.94
CA PHE A 111 8.87 3.84 3.74
C PHE A 111 10.12 3.99 2.86
N ASP A 112 10.84 5.11 2.97
CA ASP A 112 12.02 5.40 2.16
C ASP A 112 13.35 4.95 2.79
N GLY A 113 13.28 4.19 3.89
CA GLY A 113 14.43 3.79 4.70
C GLY A 113 14.66 4.71 5.91
N LYS A 114 14.00 5.88 5.97
CA LYS A 114 14.10 6.86 7.05
C LYS A 114 12.75 7.37 7.51
N ASN A 115 11.88 7.73 6.57
CA ASN A 115 10.60 8.38 6.85
C ASN A 115 9.42 7.51 6.37
N LEU A 116 8.33 7.59 7.12
CA LEU A 116 7.05 7.02 6.74
C LEU A 116 6.30 7.99 5.82
N TYR A 117 5.66 7.43 4.80
CA TYR A 117 4.76 8.14 3.89
C TYR A 117 3.38 7.53 3.97
N MET A 118 2.34 8.36 3.99
CA MET A 118 0.94 7.94 4.04
C MET A 118 0.11 8.74 3.06
N SER A 119 -0.67 8.04 2.22
CA SER A 119 -1.62 8.71 1.33
C SER A 119 -2.93 9.03 2.05
N GLN A 120 -3.58 10.09 1.59
CA GLN A 120 -4.96 10.42 1.90
C GLN A 120 -5.76 10.39 0.60
N TRP A 121 -6.57 9.36 0.43
CA TRP A 121 -7.26 9.01 -0.82
C TRP A 121 -8.01 10.19 -1.44
N HIS A 122 -9.01 10.72 -0.74
CA HIS A 122 -9.85 11.79 -1.26
C HIS A 122 -9.15 13.14 -1.35
N LYS A 123 -8.08 13.33 -0.58
CA LYS A 123 -7.27 14.56 -0.62
C LYS A 123 -6.21 14.52 -1.73
N LYS A 124 -6.07 13.39 -2.42
CA LYS A 124 -5.17 13.22 -3.56
C LYS A 124 -3.73 13.60 -3.27
N ARG A 125 -3.28 13.35 -2.03
CA ARG A 125 -1.95 13.71 -1.53
C ARG A 125 -1.29 12.59 -0.74
N VAL A 126 0.02 12.66 -0.63
CA VAL A 126 0.85 11.84 0.26
C VAL A 126 1.49 12.74 1.30
N LEU A 127 1.46 12.32 2.55
CA LEU A 127 2.11 13.00 3.69
C LEU A 127 3.39 12.25 4.05
N LYS A 128 4.49 12.98 4.24
CA LYS A 128 5.74 12.47 4.79
C LYS A 128 5.81 12.78 6.27
N PHE A 129 6.19 11.81 7.10
CA PHE A 129 6.27 11.95 8.55
C PHE A 129 7.69 11.78 9.08
N ASP A 130 7.95 12.41 10.23
CA ASP A 130 9.06 12.03 11.09
C ASP A 130 8.69 10.79 11.94
N ASP A 131 9.62 10.34 12.78
CA ASP A 131 9.44 9.19 13.68
C ASP A 131 8.43 9.43 14.81
N LYS A 132 8.05 10.69 15.06
CA LYS A 132 7.05 11.11 16.07
C LYS A 132 5.65 11.29 15.51
N GLY A 133 5.49 11.15 14.19
CA GLY A 133 4.22 11.34 13.50
C GLY A 133 3.92 12.80 13.12
N ASN A 134 4.91 13.70 13.19
CA ASN A 134 4.75 15.06 12.68
C ASN A 134 4.85 15.06 11.15
N VAL A 135 3.96 15.80 10.50
CA VAL A 135 4.00 15.97 9.03
C VAL A 135 5.16 16.88 8.66
N LEU A 136 6.10 16.33 7.91
CA LEU A 136 7.27 17.05 7.38
C LEU A 136 7.00 17.67 6.01
N ARG A 137 6.15 17.02 5.22
CA ARG A 137 5.84 17.44 3.86
C ARG A 137 4.49 16.91 3.40
N GLU A 138 3.84 17.68 2.56
CA GLU A 138 2.67 17.32 1.78
C GLU A 138 3.04 17.26 0.29
N ILE A 139 2.63 16.18 -0.39
CA ILE A 139 2.94 15.92 -1.80
C ILE A 139 1.62 15.75 -2.53
N ASN A 140 1.27 16.71 -3.39
CA ASN A 140 0.07 16.62 -4.21
C ASN A 140 0.31 15.65 -5.38
N VAL A 141 -0.57 14.65 -5.51
CA VAL A 141 -0.52 13.66 -6.61
C VAL A 141 -1.55 13.96 -7.71
N GLY A 142 -2.54 14.80 -7.41
CA GLY A 142 -3.53 15.27 -8.38
C GLY A 142 -4.62 14.27 -8.75
N ALA A 143 -4.62 13.06 -8.19
CA ALA A 143 -5.61 12.02 -8.43
C ALA A 143 -5.80 11.17 -7.17
N GLU A 144 -6.85 10.35 -7.10
CA GLU A 144 -7.03 9.36 -6.04
C GLU A 144 -5.85 8.39 -6.03
N ILE A 145 -5.44 7.94 -4.83
CA ILE A 145 -4.27 7.10 -4.63
C ILE A 145 -4.70 5.77 -4.01
N CYS A 146 -4.48 4.66 -4.71
CA CYS A 146 -4.79 3.33 -4.19
C CYS A 146 -3.56 2.51 -3.79
N GLY A 147 -2.38 3.10 -3.77
CA GLY A 147 -1.14 2.51 -3.30
C GLY A 147 0.08 3.34 -3.67
N HIS A 148 1.16 3.18 -2.92
CA HIS A 148 2.47 3.76 -3.26
C HIS A 148 3.60 2.97 -2.61
N THR A 149 4.79 3.03 -3.19
CA THR A 149 5.98 2.35 -2.70
C THR A 149 7.26 2.99 -3.22
N PHE A 150 8.36 2.73 -2.55
CA PHE A 150 9.70 3.00 -3.07
C PHE A 150 10.24 1.76 -3.75
N ALA A 151 10.81 1.92 -4.94
CA ALA A 151 11.43 0.87 -5.71
C ALA A 151 12.64 1.42 -6.47
N ASN A 152 13.81 0.80 -6.32
CA ASN A 152 15.03 1.18 -7.04
C ASN A 152 15.37 2.68 -6.96
N GLY A 153 15.19 3.29 -5.77
CA GLY A 153 15.47 4.71 -5.54
C GLY A 153 14.42 5.69 -6.07
N SER A 154 13.33 5.20 -6.65
CA SER A 154 12.21 6.01 -7.15
C SER A 154 10.96 5.82 -6.30
N PHE A 155 10.09 6.83 -6.29
CA PHE A 155 8.79 6.77 -5.64
C PHE A 155 7.70 6.53 -6.68
N TYR A 156 6.96 5.44 -6.51
CA TYR A 156 5.86 5.03 -7.38
C TYR A 156 4.52 5.14 -6.67
N VAL A 157 3.51 5.61 -7.38
CA VAL A 157 2.13 5.72 -6.89
C VAL A 157 1.17 5.04 -7.86
N LEU A 158 0.20 4.32 -7.33
CA LEU A 158 -1.00 3.92 -8.07
C LEU A 158 -2.01 5.04 -7.91
N ARG A 159 -2.29 5.75 -9.00
CA ARG A 159 -3.20 6.89 -9.02
C ARG A 159 -4.26 6.75 -10.10
N GLY A 160 -5.39 7.39 -9.90
CA GLY A 160 -6.48 7.34 -10.86
C GLY A 160 -7.82 7.71 -10.26
N GLN A 161 -8.81 6.87 -10.46
CA GLN A 161 -10.15 7.04 -9.91
C GLN A 161 -10.84 5.70 -9.66
N GLU A 162 -11.68 5.65 -8.64
CA GLU A 162 -12.54 4.50 -8.37
C GLU A 162 -13.88 4.59 -9.09
N GLN A 163 -14.44 5.80 -9.21
CA GLN A 163 -15.76 6.03 -9.78
C GLN A 163 -15.70 6.98 -10.98
N PRO A 164 -16.60 6.84 -11.99
CA PRO A 164 -17.66 5.82 -12.13
C PRO A 164 -17.14 4.44 -12.56
N ASN A 165 -15.93 4.37 -13.12
CA ASN A 165 -15.23 3.14 -13.47
C ASN A 165 -13.80 3.21 -12.97
N GLU A 166 -13.33 2.13 -12.36
CA GLU A 166 -11.94 2.06 -11.91
C GLU A 166 -10.97 2.25 -13.08
N ASP A 167 -10.08 3.24 -12.96
CA ASP A 167 -9.01 3.52 -13.91
C ASP A 167 -7.73 3.84 -13.12
N TRP A 168 -6.82 2.90 -13.07
CA TRP A 168 -5.59 3.01 -12.29
C TRP A 168 -4.36 3.01 -13.17
N ARG A 169 -3.41 3.85 -12.82
CA ARG A 169 -2.09 3.95 -13.45
C ARG A 169 -1.00 3.91 -12.41
N ILE A 170 0.08 3.24 -12.73
CA ILE A 170 1.31 3.41 -11.98
C ILE A 170 2.04 4.64 -12.53
N ALA A 171 2.37 5.54 -11.64
CA ALA A 171 3.09 6.77 -11.94
C ALA A 171 4.35 6.88 -11.09
N ARG A 172 5.30 7.68 -11.55
CA ARG A 172 6.54 8.00 -10.84
C ARG A 172 6.59 9.49 -10.54
N LEU A 173 7.14 9.84 -9.40
CA LEU A 173 7.44 11.22 -9.03
C LEU A 173 8.68 11.29 -8.13
N ASN A 174 9.27 12.46 -8.04
CA ASN A 174 10.33 12.73 -7.06
C ASN A 174 9.72 13.39 -5.82
N PRO A 175 9.63 12.71 -4.67
CA PRO A 175 8.98 13.23 -3.46
C PRO A 175 9.79 14.32 -2.76
N GLN A 176 11.01 14.62 -3.22
CA GLN A 176 11.86 15.68 -2.67
C GLN A 176 11.66 17.04 -3.38
N GLU A 177 11.05 17.06 -4.55
CA GLU A 177 10.72 18.28 -5.25
C GLU A 177 9.58 19.03 -4.55
N GLU A 178 9.62 20.35 -4.55
CA GLU A 178 8.58 21.19 -3.95
C GLU A 178 7.25 21.02 -4.68
N THR A 179 7.31 20.95 -6.01
CA THR A 179 6.17 20.67 -6.88
C THR A 179 6.51 19.50 -7.80
N PRO A 180 6.32 18.24 -7.35
CA PRO A 180 6.72 17.08 -8.12
C PRO A 180 5.94 16.97 -9.43
N VAL A 181 6.64 16.67 -10.52
CA VAL A 181 6.00 16.24 -11.76
C VAL A 181 5.61 14.78 -11.61
N VAL A 182 4.34 14.47 -11.83
CA VAL A 182 3.80 13.10 -11.75
C VAL A 182 3.72 12.53 -13.17
N GLU A 183 4.57 11.54 -13.44
CA GLU A 183 4.69 10.90 -14.76
C GLU A 183 3.95 9.54 -14.75
N ASP A 184 2.87 9.42 -15.52
CA ASP A 184 2.19 8.13 -15.71
C ASP A 184 3.04 7.19 -16.58
N ILE A 185 3.37 6.01 -16.04
CA ILE A 185 4.24 5.01 -16.67
C ILE A 185 3.42 3.97 -17.43
N ALA A 186 2.39 3.39 -16.78
CA ALA A 186 1.60 2.31 -17.34
C ALA A 186 0.19 2.25 -16.75
N VAL A 187 -0.74 1.71 -17.52
CA VAL A 187 -2.09 1.36 -17.05
C VAL A 187 -2.03 0.07 -16.23
N VAL A 188 -2.76 0.03 -15.12
CA VAL A 188 -2.98 -1.17 -14.30
C VAL A 188 -4.41 -1.65 -14.58
N PRO A 189 -4.59 -2.76 -15.33
CA PRO A 189 -5.88 -3.17 -15.88
C PRO A 189 -6.76 -3.93 -14.87
N PHE A 190 -6.65 -3.62 -13.60
CA PHE A 190 -7.47 -4.22 -12.54
C PHE A 190 -7.66 -3.26 -11.36
N GLY A 191 -8.72 -3.48 -10.58
CA GLY A 191 -9.05 -2.68 -9.40
C GLY A 191 -8.07 -2.90 -8.25
N SER A 192 -6.93 -2.19 -8.32
CA SER A 192 -5.80 -2.30 -7.39
C SER A 192 -6.09 -1.73 -6.02
N ARG A 193 -5.50 -2.36 -5.00
CA ARG A 193 -5.41 -1.83 -3.63
C ARG A 193 -4.04 -2.18 -3.05
N SER A 194 -3.38 -1.20 -2.46
CA SER A 194 -1.98 -1.27 -2.02
C SER A 194 -0.96 -1.41 -3.16
N LEU A 195 0.26 -1.05 -2.87
CA LEU A 195 1.42 -1.26 -3.75
C LEU A 195 2.63 -1.54 -2.88
N THR A 196 3.35 -2.61 -3.18
CA THR A 196 4.65 -2.93 -2.58
C THR A 196 5.60 -3.48 -3.62
N PHE A 197 6.90 -3.53 -3.32
CA PHE A 197 7.94 -3.97 -4.26
C PHE A 197 8.87 -4.98 -3.57
N ASP A 198 9.12 -6.13 -4.21
CA ASP A 198 9.89 -7.23 -3.63
C ASP A 198 11.38 -7.22 -4.00
N GLY A 199 11.80 -6.25 -4.81
CA GLY A 199 13.14 -6.15 -5.40
C GLY A 199 13.15 -6.43 -6.89
N ASP A 200 12.19 -7.21 -7.40
CA ASP A 200 12.05 -7.57 -8.81
C ASP A 200 10.71 -7.12 -9.40
N PHE A 201 9.61 -7.29 -8.65
CA PHE A 201 8.25 -7.02 -9.10
C PHE A 201 7.46 -6.17 -8.13
N PHE A 202 6.51 -5.43 -8.67
CA PHE A 202 5.46 -4.78 -7.88
C PHE A 202 4.37 -5.79 -7.53
N TRP A 203 3.75 -5.61 -6.37
CA TRP A 203 2.64 -6.41 -5.89
C TRP A 203 1.47 -5.51 -5.48
N SER A 204 0.26 -5.93 -5.85
CA SER A 204 -0.98 -5.23 -5.47
C SER A 204 -2.11 -6.24 -5.26
N ASN A 205 -3.06 -5.88 -4.41
CA ASN A 205 -4.28 -6.67 -4.24
C ASN A 205 -5.30 -6.32 -5.34
N TYR A 206 -5.95 -7.32 -5.89
CA TYR A 206 -7.18 -7.17 -6.67
C TYR A 206 -8.35 -7.56 -5.78
N ARG A 207 -8.84 -6.57 -5.00
CA ARG A 207 -9.82 -6.79 -3.93
C ARG A 207 -11.10 -7.44 -4.41
N ALA A 208 -11.65 -7.00 -5.56
CA ALA A 208 -12.91 -7.49 -6.10
C ALA A 208 -12.85 -8.95 -6.60
N LYS A 209 -11.65 -9.54 -6.72
CA LYS A 209 -11.43 -10.91 -7.17
C LYS A 209 -10.72 -11.79 -6.14
N ASP A 210 -10.50 -11.28 -4.94
CA ASP A 210 -9.80 -11.96 -3.87
C ASP A 210 -8.46 -12.56 -4.32
N THR A 211 -7.68 -11.76 -5.06
CA THR A 211 -6.36 -12.16 -5.59
C THR A 211 -5.29 -11.13 -5.25
N ILE A 212 -4.04 -11.59 -5.25
CA ILE A 212 -2.83 -10.76 -5.11
C ILE A 212 -2.04 -10.94 -6.41
N ILE A 213 -1.67 -9.83 -7.03
CA ILE A 213 -1.04 -9.84 -8.36
C ILE A 213 0.34 -9.21 -8.27
N SER A 214 1.36 -9.90 -8.82
CA SER A 214 2.65 -9.28 -9.11
C SER A 214 2.76 -8.90 -10.58
N PHE A 215 3.45 -7.79 -10.83
CA PHE A 215 3.63 -7.26 -12.17
C PHE A 215 4.94 -6.50 -12.33
N ALA A 216 5.41 -6.41 -13.58
CA ALA A 216 6.51 -5.55 -13.99
C ALA A 216 5.99 -4.33 -14.75
N LEU A 217 6.79 -3.27 -14.77
CA LEU A 217 6.57 -2.15 -15.68
C LEU A 217 6.90 -2.58 -17.12
N PRO A 218 6.25 -2.00 -18.13
CA PRO A 218 6.65 -2.20 -19.53
C PRO A 218 8.05 -1.62 -19.77
N ASN A 219 8.77 -2.20 -20.70
CA ASN A 219 10.10 -1.74 -21.15
C ASN A 219 9.98 -0.40 -21.91
#